data_74c91cb75f1d467960c695e9e446cdb1
#
_entry.id   74c91cb75f1d467960c695e9e446cdb1
#
_cell.length_a   1.000
_cell.length_b   1.000
_cell.length_c   1.000
_cell.angle_alpha   90.00
_cell.angle_beta   90.00
_cell.angle_gamma   90.00
#
_symmetry.space_group_name_H-M   'P 1'
#
loop_
_entity.id
_entity.type
_entity.pdbx_description
1 polymer ?
#
loop_
_entity_poly.entity_id
_entity_poly.type
_entity_poly.pdbx_seq_one_letter_code
_entity_poly.pdbx_strand_id
1 'polypeptide(L)'
;MNAIIFDLDGTLLDTRDDILAAFGKAFEGLGIPAPPPQKLVSVIGKRLEDCFAVFLDDDEARSAEGARLFRSWYADHYRDRTRPYPGVEEALARLASRHRLAVCTMKKGIYARALVDSFGWGPLFRSVLGSEEGFPAKPDPAMLLELCRRLDVEPEGVLYVGDTSLDAEMARRAGASFAFAAYGYGSLENQPVQVVLSSPEDLSVLGST
;
A
#
# COMPACT_ATOMS: atom_id res chain seq x y z
N MET A 1 -17.55 11.17 -8.59
CA MET A 1 -16.45 10.23 -8.41
C MET A 1 -16.55 9.10 -9.42
N ASN A 2 -15.51 8.91 -10.25
CA ASN A 2 -15.54 7.98 -11.39
C ASN A 2 -14.69 6.72 -11.13
N ALA A 3 -13.67 6.86 -10.28
CA ALA A 3 -12.79 5.76 -9.91
C ALA A 3 -12.39 5.83 -8.43
N ILE A 4 -12.07 4.67 -7.87
CA ILE A 4 -11.48 4.53 -6.54
C ILE A 4 -10.18 3.75 -6.70
N ILE A 5 -9.09 4.31 -6.19
CA ILE A 5 -7.77 3.71 -6.25
C ILE A 5 -7.31 3.45 -4.82
N PHE A 6 -6.84 2.25 -4.54
CA PHE A 6 -6.50 1.81 -3.20
C PHE A 6 -4.99 1.56 -3.07
N ASP A 7 -4.43 1.85 -1.91
CA ASP A 7 -3.25 1.15 -1.46
C ASP A 7 -3.60 -0.31 -1.10
N LEU A 8 -2.61 -1.14 -0.84
CA LEU A 8 -2.80 -2.56 -0.57
C LEU A 8 -2.50 -2.90 0.88
N ASP A 9 -1.24 -2.72 1.30
CA ASP A 9 -0.75 -3.06 2.63
C ASP A 9 -1.30 -2.07 3.68
N GLY A 10 -2.02 -2.55 4.68
CA GLY A 10 -2.65 -1.67 5.67
C GLY A 10 -3.98 -1.03 5.22
N THR A 11 -4.38 -1.23 3.97
CA THR A 11 -5.61 -0.65 3.41
C THR A 11 -6.62 -1.73 3.02
N LEU A 12 -6.26 -2.62 2.11
CA LEU A 12 -7.11 -3.75 1.71
C LEU A 12 -6.71 -5.05 2.42
N LEU A 13 -5.41 -5.21 2.69
CA LEU A 13 -4.83 -6.42 3.28
C LEU A 13 -4.07 -6.12 4.57
N ASP A 14 -4.29 -6.95 5.59
CA ASP A 14 -3.37 -7.05 6.72
C ASP A 14 -2.21 -7.98 6.31
N THR A 15 -1.09 -7.37 5.93
CA THR A 15 0.15 -8.04 5.50
C THR A 15 1.25 -7.93 6.55
N ARG A 16 0.94 -7.33 7.71
CA ARG A 16 1.90 -6.94 8.75
C ARG A 16 2.77 -8.10 9.20
N ASP A 17 2.18 -9.25 9.48
CA ASP A 17 2.91 -10.38 10.05
C ASP A 17 3.97 -10.95 9.09
N ASP A 18 3.65 -11.01 7.79
CA ASP A 18 4.59 -11.49 6.77
C ASP A 18 5.72 -10.49 6.53
N ILE A 19 5.39 -9.19 6.53
CA ILE A 19 6.37 -8.12 6.40
C ILE A 19 7.31 -8.10 7.61
N LEU A 20 6.78 -8.19 8.83
CA LEU A 20 7.59 -8.23 10.05
C LEU A 20 8.50 -9.46 10.11
N ALA A 21 8.01 -10.62 9.67
CA ALA A 21 8.84 -11.84 9.59
C ALA A 21 10.01 -11.65 8.60
N ALA A 22 9.74 -11.03 7.44
CA ALA A 22 10.77 -10.74 6.45
C ALA A 22 11.83 -9.74 6.97
N PHE A 23 11.41 -8.69 7.69
CA PHE A 23 12.35 -7.80 8.36
C PHE A 23 13.19 -8.54 9.39
N GLY A 24 12.57 -9.39 10.22
CA GLY A 24 13.29 -10.22 11.21
C GLY A 24 14.39 -11.07 10.56
N LYS A 25 14.07 -11.72 9.45
CA LYS A 25 15.04 -12.53 8.68
C LYS A 25 16.13 -11.68 8.03
N ALA A 26 15.80 -10.49 7.55
CA ALA A 26 16.80 -9.59 6.99
C ALA A 26 17.80 -9.11 8.06
N PHE A 27 17.30 -8.68 9.24
CA PHE A 27 18.16 -8.24 10.35
C PHE A 27 19.02 -9.41 10.91
N GLU A 28 18.46 -10.63 10.99
CA GLU A 28 19.22 -11.85 11.32
C GLU A 28 20.37 -12.05 10.34
N GLY A 29 20.10 -11.93 9.03
CA GLY A 29 21.12 -12.07 7.98
C GLY A 29 22.18 -10.95 7.98
N LEU A 30 21.83 -9.73 8.46
CA LEU A 30 22.78 -8.64 8.69
C LEU A 30 23.63 -8.84 9.97
N GLY A 31 23.36 -9.85 10.78
CA GLY A 31 24.05 -10.12 12.04
C GLY A 31 23.76 -9.11 13.15
N ILE A 32 22.63 -8.43 13.13
CA ILE A 32 22.23 -7.43 14.13
C ILE A 32 20.81 -7.69 14.64
N PRO A 33 20.48 -7.24 15.87
CA PRO A 33 19.12 -7.37 16.40
C PRO A 33 18.10 -6.63 15.56
N ALA A 34 16.95 -7.24 15.31
CA ALA A 34 15.84 -6.56 14.66
C ALA A 34 15.27 -5.47 15.58
N PRO A 35 14.88 -4.30 15.03
CA PRO A 35 14.15 -3.28 15.77
C PRO A 35 12.81 -3.82 16.32
N PRO A 36 12.25 -3.19 17.38
CA PRO A 36 10.94 -3.57 17.90
C PRO A 36 9.86 -3.55 16.80
N PRO A 37 8.87 -4.46 16.83
CA PRO A 37 7.84 -4.56 15.80
C PRO A 37 7.12 -3.25 15.51
N GLN A 38 6.83 -2.44 16.52
CA GLN A 38 6.15 -1.15 16.37
C GLN A 38 6.97 -0.17 15.51
N LYS A 39 8.30 -0.17 15.63
CA LYS A 39 9.19 0.64 14.80
C LYS A 39 9.25 0.12 13.36
N LEU A 40 9.24 -1.20 13.17
CA LEU A 40 9.20 -1.79 11.84
C LEU A 40 7.86 -1.50 11.13
N VAL A 41 6.75 -1.55 11.85
CA VAL A 41 5.43 -1.19 11.30
C VAL A 41 5.41 0.25 10.80
N SER A 42 6.00 1.20 11.52
CA SER A 42 5.97 2.63 11.16
C SER A 42 6.73 2.99 9.88
N VAL A 43 7.48 2.08 9.31
CA VAL A 43 8.18 2.30 8.02
C VAL A 43 7.51 1.58 6.85
N ILE A 44 6.47 0.75 7.09
CA ILE A 44 5.70 0.12 6.01
C ILE A 44 5.06 1.21 5.15
N GLY A 45 5.06 1.01 3.84
CA GLY A 45 4.58 2.00 2.87
C GLY A 45 5.69 2.86 2.24
N LYS A 46 6.91 2.85 2.81
CA LYS A 46 8.09 3.48 2.21
C LYS A 46 8.76 2.54 1.19
N ARG A 47 9.70 3.08 0.41
CA ARG A 47 10.60 2.24 -0.38
C ARG A 47 11.44 1.35 0.55
N LEU A 48 11.68 0.11 0.17
CA LEU A 48 12.26 -0.89 1.07
C LEU A 48 13.66 -0.50 1.57
N GLU A 49 14.51 0.07 0.70
CA GLU A 49 15.82 0.58 1.09
C GLU A 49 15.71 1.70 2.12
N ASP A 50 14.73 2.59 1.96
CA ASP A 50 14.50 3.70 2.91
C ASP A 50 13.98 3.18 4.26
N CYS A 51 13.26 2.04 4.27
CA CYS A 51 12.89 1.38 5.53
C CYS A 51 14.12 0.91 6.30
N PHE A 52 15.12 0.33 5.63
CA PHE A 52 16.36 -0.10 6.26
C PHE A 52 17.25 1.08 6.67
N ALA A 53 17.33 2.13 5.86
CA ALA A 53 18.12 3.32 6.14
C ALA A 53 17.77 3.94 7.49
N VAL A 54 16.47 3.98 7.85
CA VAL A 54 15.98 4.47 9.16
C VAL A 54 16.64 3.76 10.36
N PHE A 55 17.05 2.51 10.19
CA PHE A 55 17.60 1.65 11.27
C PHE A 55 19.10 1.39 11.15
N LEU A 56 19.71 1.81 10.05
CA LEU A 56 21.10 1.52 9.71
C LEU A 56 21.92 2.82 9.54
N ASP A 57 21.52 3.91 10.19
CA ASP A 57 22.21 5.20 10.18
C ASP A 57 22.52 5.72 8.76
N ASP A 58 21.56 5.54 7.83
CA ASP A 58 21.66 5.91 6.41
C ASP A 58 22.83 5.22 5.65
N ASP A 59 23.32 4.08 6.15
CA ASP A 59 24.31 3.27 5.43
C ASP A 59 23.66 2.63 4.20
N GLU A 60 23.95 3.20 3.03
CA GLU A 60 23.35 2.77 1.75
C GLU A 60 23.68 1.31 1.42
N ALA A 61 24.94 0.86 1.66
CA ALA A 61 25.36 -0.49 1.33
C ALA A 61 24.65 -1.52 2.22
N ARG A 62 24.57 -1.26 3.53
CA ARG A 62 23.84 -2.13 4.46
C ARG A 62 22.34 -2.10 4.23
N SER A 63 21.78 -0.94 3.88
CA SER A 63 20.36 -0.80 3.56
C SER A 63 20.00 -1.60 2.30
N ALA A 64 20.82 -1.56 1.27
CA ALA A 64 20.65 -2.35 0.05
C ALA A 64 20.77 -3.86 0.34
N GLU A 65 21.72 -4.27 1.17
CA GLU A 65 21.87 -5.67 1.59
C GLU A 65 20.67 -6.15 2.43
N GLY A 66 20.20 -5.35 3.38
CA GLY A 66 18.98 -5.63 4.14
C GLY A 66 17.76 -5.80 3.25
N ALA A 67 17.59 -4.91 2.28
CA ALA A 67 16.52 -5.00 1.29
C ALA A 67 16.64 -6.25 0.42
N ARG A 68 17.85 -6.65 0.03
CA ARG A 68 18.11 -7.89 -0.71
C ARG A 68 17.72 -9.13 0.11
N LEU A 69 18.12 -9.20 1.37
CA LEU A 69 17.80 -10.30 2.30
C LEU A 69 16.29 -10.38 2.54
N PHE A 70 15.63 -9.24 2.76
CA PHE A 70 14.18 -9.15 2.88
C PHE A 70 13.50 -9.76 1.65
N ARG A 71 13.86 -9.30 0.44
CA ARG A 71 13.26 -9.77 -0.81
C ARG A 71 13.46 -11.26 -1.02
N SER A 72 14.64 -11.78 -0.67
CA SER A 72 14.96 -13.21 -0.80
C SER A 72 14.01 -14.07 0.01
N TRP A 73 13.74 -13.70 1.27
CA TRP A 73 12.83 -14.45 2.12
C TRP A 73 11.35 -14.19 1.75
N TYR A 74 11.00 -12.94 1.51
CA TYR A 74 9.63 -12.52 1.22
C TYR A 74 9.07 -13.14 -0.05
N ALA A 75 9.91 -13.47 -1.02
CA ALA A 75 9.49 -14.10 -2.27
C ALA A 75 8.68 -15.39 -2.07
N ASP A 76 9.03 -16.18 -1.07
CA ASP A 76 8.36 -17.46 -0.77
C ASP A 76 7.29 -17.34 0.33
N HIS A 77 7.30 -16.24 1.11
CA HIS A 77 6.52 -16.09 2.35
C HIS A 77 5.55 -14.90 2.37
N TYR A 78 5.36 -14.19 1.26
CA TYR A 78 4.59 -12.93 1.19
C TYR A 78 3.09 -13.08 1.47
N ARG A 79 2.59 -14.30 1.58
CA ARG A 79 1.15 -14.62 1.76
C ARG A 79 0.86 -15.67 2.84
N ASP A 80 1.81 -16.00 3.69
CA ASP A 80 1.65 -17.05 4.70
C ASP A 80 0.57 -16.69 5.74
N ARG A 81 0.54 -15.42 6.14
CA ARG A 81 -0.38 -14.85 7.14
C ARG A 81 -1.21 -13.69 6.64
N THR A 82 -0.90 -13.18 5.45
CA THR A 82 -1.65 -12.09 4.82
C THR A 82 -3.13 -12.45 4.68
N ARG A 83 -4.02 -11.51 5.07
CA ARG A 83 -5.49 -11.68 5.03
C ARG A 83 -6.15 -10.37 4.59
N PRO A 84 -7.29 -10.43 3.89
CA PRO A 84 -8.15 -9.27 3.75
C PRO A 84 -8.59 -8.74 5.10
N TYR A 85 -8.72 -7.42 5.21
CA TYR A 85 -9.45 -6.86 6.35
C TYR A 85 -10.93 -7.26 6.28
N PRO A 86 -11.62 -7.40 7.44
CA PRO A 86 -13.04 -7.75 7.48
C PRO A 86 -13.89 -6.80 6.63
N GLY A 87 -14.80 -7.32 5.83
CA GLY A 87 -15.73 -6.53 5.00
C GLY A 87 -15.15 -5.98 3.69
N VAL A 88 -13.84 -6.12 3.45
CA VAL A 88 -13.20 -5.61 2.22
C VAL A 88 -13.74 -6.29 0.96
N GLU A 89 -13.93 -7.59 0.98
CA GLU A 89 -14.39 -8.36 -0.18
C GLU A 89 -15.76 -7.88 -0.65
N GLU A 90 -16.70 -7.75 0.28
CA GLU A 90 -18.06 -7.26 0.00
C GLU A 90 -18.04 -5.80 -0.46
N ALA A 91 -17.20 -4.97 0.16
CA ALA A 91 -17.04 -3.58 -0.24
C ALA A 91 -16.51 -3.46 -1.66
N LEU A 92 -15.45 -4.20 -2.01
CA LEU A 92 -14.87 -4.21 -3.36
C LEU A 92 -15.87 -4.66 -4.42
N ALA A 93 -16.60 -5.75 -4.17
CA ALA A 93 -17.62 -6.26 -5.10
C ALA A 93 -18.71 -5.20 -5.38
N ARG A 94 -19.15 -4.48 -4.33
CA ARG A 94 -20.15 -3.43 -4.47
C ARG A 94 -19.58 -2.19 -5.16
N LEU A 95 -18.40 -1.76 -4.84
CA LEU A 95 -17.77 -0.59 -5.44
C LEU A 95 -17.45 -0.82 -6.93
N ALA A 96 -17.01 -2.02 -7.29
CA ALA A 96 -16.72 -2.40 -8.68
C ALA A 96 -17.96 -2.33 -9.60
N SER A 97 -19.18 -2.46 -9.05
CA SER A 97 -20.41 -2.32 -9.83
C SER A 97 -20.73 -0.89 -10.25
N ARG A 98 -20.08 0.12 -9.65
CA ARG A 98 -20.37 1.55 -9.84
C ARG A 98 -19.14 2.37 -10.21
N HIS A 99 -17.94 1.90 -9.88
CA HIS A 99 -16.70 2.64 -10.04
C HIS A 99 -15.64 1.79 -10.71
N ARG A 100 -14.70 2.42 -11.41
CA ARG A 100 -13.48 1.78 -11.87
C ARG A 100 -12.54 1.64 -10.68
N LEU A 101 -12.09 0.42 -10.38
CA LEU A 101 -11.18 0.19 -9.27
C LEU A 101 -9.76 -0.08 -9.78
N ALA A 102 -8.77 0.40 -9.03
CA ALA A 102 -7.36 0.08 -9.26
C ALA A 102 -6.59 0.00 -7.93
N VAL A 103 -5.41 -0.60 -7.97
CA VAL A 103 -4.45 -0.64 -6.87
C VAL A 103 -3.20 0.15 -7.23
N CYS A 104 -2.73 1.00 -6.30
CA CYS A 104 -1.49 1.76 -6.38
C CYS A 104 -0.70 1.56 -5.09
N THR A 105 0.36 0.77 -5.12
CA THR A 105 1.04 0.35 -3.90
C THR A 105 2.56 0.40 -4.00
N MET A 106 3.24 0.59 -2.86
CA MET A 106 4.69 0.45 -2.75
C MET A 106 5.15 -1.01 -2.70
N LYS A 107 4.23 -1.95 -2.55
CA LYS A 107 4.53 -3.38 -2.75
C LYS A 107 4.96 -3.64 -4.19
N LYS A 108 5.93 -4.54 -4.39
CA LYS A 108 6.36 -4.99 -5.72
C LYS A 108 5.16 -5.46 -6.55
N GLY A 109 5.05 -4.99 -7.79
CA GLY A 109 3.89 -5.27 -8.66
C GLY A 109 3.60 -6.76 -8.83
N ILE A 110 4.65 -7.60 -8.90
CA ILE A 110 4.48 -9.05 -8.99
C ILE A 110 3.73 -9.63 -7.77
N TYR A 111 4.08 -9.19 -6.55
CA TYR A 111 3.41 -9.67 -5.33
C TYR A 111 2.04 -9.04 -5.16
N ALA A 112 1.86 -7.77 -5.52
CA ALA A 112 0.57 -7.10 -5.46
C ALA A 112 -0.46 -7.81 -6.34
N ARG A 113 -0.11 -8.12 -7.60
CA ARG A 113 -0.98 -8.87 -8.51
C ARG A 113 -1.26 -10.28 -8.01
N ALA A 114 -0.22 -11.00 -7.55
CA ALA A 114 -0.39 -12.36 -7.04
C ALA A 114 -1.32 -12.41 -5.81
N LEU A 115 -1.27 -11.42 -4.92
CA LEU A 115 -2.19 -11.30 -3.79
C LEU A 115 -3.62 -10.99 -4.27
N VAL A 116 -3.80 -10.00 -5.13
CA VAL A 116 -5.10 -9.65 -5.72
C VAL A 116 -5.74 -10.88 -6.40
N ASP A 117 -4.97 -11.64 -7.15
CA ASP A 117 -5.46 -12.85 -7.83
C ASP A 117 -5.77 -13.97 -6.84
N SER A 118 -4.96 -14.14 -5.78
CA SER A 118 -5.16 -15.20 -4.78
C SER A 118 -6.45 -15.07 -3.98
N PHE A 119 -6.97 -13.84 -3.84
CA PHE A 119 -8.27 -13.55 -3.21
C PHE A 119 -9.42 -13.46 -4.24
N GLY A 120 -9.17 -13.76 -5.52
CA GLY A 120 -10.19 -13.70 -6.56
C GLY A 120 -10.58 -12.27 -6.98
N TRP A 121 -9.80 -11.27 -6.62
CA TRP A 121 -10.11 -9.85 -6.87
C TRP A 121 -9.67 -9.36 -8.25
N GLY A 122 -8.88 -10.16 -9.01
CA GLY A 122 -8.40 -9.78 -10.34
C GLY A 122 -9.47 -9.16 -11.24
N PRO A 123 -10.66 -9.77 -11.39
CA PRO A 123 -11.73 -9.21 -12.22
C PRO A 123 -12.33 -7.87 -11.73
N LEU A 124 -12.13 -7.51 -10.45
CA LEU A 124 -12.66 -6.27 -9.86
C LEU A 124 -11.78 -5.06 -10.18
N PHE A 125 -10.47 -5.27 -10.36
CA PHE A 125 -9.53 -4.19 -10.60
C PHE A 125 -9.18 -4.06 -12.09
N ARG A 126 -9.28 -2.83 -12.61
CA ARG A 126 -8.86 -2.50 -13.99
C ARG A 126 -7.34 -2.45 -14.16
N SER A 127 -6.63 -2.13 -13.08
CA SER A 127 -5.17 -2.07 -13.07
C SER A 127 -4.63 -2.26 -11.66
N VAL A 128 -3.47 -2.94 -11.56
CA VAL A 128 -2.69 -3.05 -10.33
C VAL A 128 -1.28 -2.55 -10.66
N LEU A 129 -0.89 -1.43 -10.06
CA LEU A 129 0.41 -0.80 -10.24
C LEU A 129 1.17 -0.87 -8.92
N GLY A 130 2.32 -1.53 -8.95
CA GLY A 130 3.23 -1.67 -7.80
C GLY A 130 4.53 -0.92 -7.99
N SER A 131 5.38 -0.95 -6.98
CA SER A 131 6.75 -0.42 -7.08
C SER A 131 7.58 -1.20 -8.12
N GLU A 132 8.71 -0.60 -8.52
CA GLU A 132 9.65 -1.15 -9.51
C GLU A 132 9.10 -1.27 -10.95
N GLU A 133 7.98 -0.59 -11.26
CA GLU A 133 7.41 -0.53 -12.61
C GLU A 133 7.78 0.77 -13.37
N GLY A 134 8.91 1.39 -13.00
CA GLY A 134 9.46 2.55 -13.72
C GLY A 134 8.95 3.91 -13.25
N PHE A 135 8.23 3.96 -12.14
CA PHE A 135 7.73 5.20 -11.55
C PHE A 135 8.45 5.54 -10.24
N PRO A 136 8.59 6.83 -9.91
CA PRO A 136 9.06 7.26 -8.59
C PRO A 136 8.16 6.74 -7.47
N ALA A 137 8.76 6.59 -6.27
CA ALA A 137 8.05 6.16 -5.06
C ALA A 137 7.07 7.24 -4.55
N LYS A 138 6.03 6.83 -3.81
CA LYS A 138 5.21 7.75 -3.02
C LYS A 138 6.11 8.62 -2.13
N PRO A 139 5.85 9.92 -2.01
CA PRO A 139 4.65 10.65 -2.38
C PRO A 139 4.69 11.31 -3.77
N ASP A 140 5.52 10.82 -4.71
CA ASP A 140 5.47 11.30 -6.09
C ASP A 140 4.13 10.89 -6.74
N PRO A 141 3.42 11.79 -7.46
CA PRO A 141 2.11 11.50 -8.00
C PRO A 141 2.13 10.61 -9.26
N ALA A 142 3.28 10.32 -9.83
CA ALA A 142 3.40 9.66 -11.14
C ALA A 142 2.65 8.34 -11.25
N MET A 143 2.72 7.48 -10.22
CA MET A 143 1.97 6.21 -10.21
C MET A 143 0.45 6.44 -10.24
N LEU A 144 -0.04 7.39 -9.47
CA LEU A 144 -1.47 7.70 -9.42
C LEU A 144 -1.95 8.33 -10.74
N LEU A 145 -1.19 9.25 -11.30
CA LEU A 145 -1.49 9.86 -12.61
C LEU A 145 -1.47 8.82 -13.74
N GLU A 146 -0.56 7.87 -13.73
CA GLU A 146 -0.56 6.77 -14.70
C GLU A 146 -1.81 5.90 -14.56
N LEU A 147 -2.27 5.63 -13.33
CA LEU A 147 -3.54 4.92 -13.12
C LEU A 147 -4.74 5.72 -13.59
N CYS A 148 -4.77 7.04 -13.38
CA CYS A 148 -5.80 7.90 -13.96
C CYS A 148 -5.87 7.76 -15.47
N ARG A 149 -4.71 7.79 -16.14
CA ARG A 149 -4.59 7.59 -17.60
C ARG A 149 -5.09 6.20 -18.05
N ARG A 150 -4.70 5.12 -17.34
CA ARG A 150 -5.16 3.76 -17.64
C ARG A 150 -6.67 3.58 -17.45
N LEU A 151 -7.22 4.28 -16.48
CA LEU A 151 -8.65 4.23 -16.16
C LEU A 151 -9.48 5.19 -17.00
N ASP A 152 -8.85 6.06 -17.81
CA ASP A 152 -9.49 7.11 -18.57
C ASP A 152 -10.40 8.00 -17.67
N VAL A 153 -9.77 8.60 -16.65
CA VAL A 153 -10.39 9.51 -15.66
C VAL A 153 -9.44 10.64 -15.32
N GLU A 154 -10.00 11.83 -15.06
CA GLU A 154 -9.25 12.96 -14.52
C GLU A 154 -9.01 12.76 -13.01
N PRO A 155 -7.86 13.23 -12.45
CA PRO A 155 -7.53 13.05 -11.04
C PRO A 155 -8.60 13.57 -10.08
N GLU A 156 -9.28 14.67 -10.40
CA GLU A 156 -10.38 15.25 -9.60
C GLU A 156 -11.59 14.30 -9.48
N GLY A 157 -11.74 13.37 -10.42
CA GLY A 157 -12.74 12.30 -10.40
C GLY A 157 -12.34 11.07 -9.61
N VAL A 158 -11.15 11.05 -8.99
CA VAL A 158 -10.58 9.91 -8.26
C VAL A 158 -10.66 10.14 -6.77
N LEU A 159 -11.07 9.10 -6.04
CA LEU A 159 -10.81 8.94 -4.61
C LEU A 159 -9.66 7.96 -4.42
N TYR A 160 -8.58 8.42 -3.79
CA TYR A 160 -7.50 7.54 -3.35
C TYR A 160 -7.74 7.13 -1.90
N VAL A 161 -7.60 5.83 -1.60
CA VAL A 161 -7.76 5.27 -0.25
C VAL A 161 -6.43 4.69 0.18
N GLY A 162 -5.91 5.13 1.32
CA GLY A 162 -4.64 4.67 1.87
C GLY A 162 -4.53 4.93 3.36
N ASP A 163 -3.51 4.39 4.00
CA ASP A 163 -3.33 4.44 5.45
C ASP A 163 -2.13 5.27 5.91
N THR A 164 -1.40 5.92 4.99
CA THR A 164 -0.18 6.67 5.33
C THR A 164 -0.23 8.14 4.92
N SER A 165 0.63 8.97 5.54
CA SER A 165 0.86 10.34 5.11
C SER A 165 1.44 10.44 3.69
N LEU A 166 2.17 9.42 3.22
CA LEU A 166 2.67 9.35 1.85
C LEU A 166 1.54 9.21 0.83
N ASP A 167 0.50 8.46 1.18
CA ASP A 167 -0.72 8.32 0.37
C ASP A 167 -1.47 9.64 0.25
N ALA A 168 -1.67 10.30 1.39
CA ALA A 168 -2.33 11.60 1.44
C ALA A 168 -1.60 12.65 0.60
N GLU A 169 -0.28 12.72 0.73
CA GLU A 169 0.53 13.67 -0.02
C GLU A 169 0.59 13.34 -1.52
N MET A 170 0.66 12.06 -1.89
CA MET A 170 0.57 11.62 -3.30
C MET A 170 -0.77 12.02 -3.92
N ALA A 171 -1.88 11.74 -3.25
CA ALA A 171 -3.21 12.10 -3.72
C ALA A 171 -3.34 13.64 -3.88
N ARG A 172 -2.89 14.40 -2.89
CA ARG A 172 -2.88 15.88 -2.93
C ARG A 172 -2.07 16.40 -4.12
N ARG A 173 -0.87 15.87 -4.36
CA ARG A 173 0.00 16.28 -5.50
C ARG A 173 -0.61 15.92 -6.85
N ALA A 174 -1.35 14.82 -6.92
CA ALA A 174 -2.05 14.41 -8.13
C ALA A 174 -3.34 15.21 -8.38
N GLY A 175 -3.87 15.93 -7.40
CA GLY A 175 -5.17 16.59 -7.49
C GLY A 175 -6.37 15.67 -7.22
N ALA A 176 -6.13 14.48 -6.65
CA ALA A 176 -7.17 13.52 -6.29
C ALA A 176 -7.69 13.77 -4.85
N SER A 177 -8.93 13.34 -4.59
CA SER A 177 -9.48 13.27 -3.23
C SER A 177 -8.82 12.12 -2.45
N PHE A 178 -8.77 12.25 -1.11
CA PHE A 178 -8.18 11.24 -0.24
C PHE A 178 -9.11 10.78 0.87
N ALA A 179 -9.16 9.47 1.10
CA ALA A 179 -9.79 8.85 2.27
C ALA A 179 -8.74 8.08 3.07
N PHE A 180 -8.66 8.38 4.35
CA PHE A 180 -7.70 7.78 5.27
C PHE A 180 -8.25 6.51 5.93
N ALA A 181 -7.57 5.39 5.72
CA ALA A 181 -7.85 4.11 6.38
C ALA A 181 -7.19 4.10 7.77
N ALA A 182 -7.89 4.63 8.77
CA ALA A 182 -7.36 4.79 10.13
C ALA A 182 -7.16 3.45 10.88
N TYR A 183 -7.68 2.36 10.34
CA TYR A 183 -7.48 0.99 10.84
C TYR A 183 -6.16 0.36 10.36
N GLY A 184 -5.44 1.02 9.44
CA GLY A 184 -4.19 0.55 8.87
C GLY A 184 -2.98 0.67 9.78
N TYR A 185 -1.80 0.76 9.19
CA TYR A 185 -0.53 0.77 9.93
C TYR A 185 0.01 2.17 10.18
N GLY A 186 -0.33 3.11 9.31
CA GLY A 186 0.27 4.43 9.26
C GLY A 186 -0.48 5.48 10.05
N SER A 187 -0.06 6.73 9.84
CA SER A 187 -0.67 7.91 10.41
C SER A 187 -0.63 9.05 9.39
N LEU A 188 -1.45 10.08 9.61
CA LEU A 188 -1.52 11.23 8.71
C LEU A 188 -0.44 12.29 8.95
N GLU A 189 0.28 12.26 10.07
CA GLU A 189 1.33 13.24 10.40
C GLU A 189 0.88 14.69 10.18
N ASN A 190 -0.36 15.05 10.55
CA ASN A 190 -1.01 16.36 10.36
C ASN A 190 -1.42 16.70 8.91
N GLN A 191 -1.44 15.74 7.98
CA GLN A 191 -2.02 15.97 6.66
C GLN A 191 -3.54 16.15 6.75
N PRO A 192 -4.13 17.11 6.01
CA PRO A 192 -5.57 17.28 5.96
C PRO A 192 -6.22 16.08 5.25
N VAL A 193 -7.37 15.65 5.75
CA VAL A 193 -8.14 14.55 5.17
C VAL A 193 -9.62 14.92 5.06
N GLN A 194 -10.25 14.53 3.95
CA GLN A 194 -11.67 14.77 3.72
C GLN A 194 -12.55 13.67 4.33
N VAL A 195 -12.07 12.42 4.31
CA VAL A 195 -12.79 11.25 4.77
C VAL A 195 -11.89 10.40 5.65
N VAL A 196 -12.39 10.00 6.83
CA VAL A 196 -11.72 9.04 7.71
C VAL A 196 -12.56 7.77 7.77
N LEU A 197 -11.94 6.65 7.43
CA LEU A 197 -12.50 5.31 7.55
C LEU A 197 -11.97 4.72 8.86
N SER A 198 -12.81 4.66 9.87
CA SER A 198 -12.44 4.19 11.21
C SER A 198 -12.36 2.66 11.29
N SER A 199 -13.05 1.99 10.39
CA SER A 199 -13.04 0.54 10.24
C SER A 199 -13.02 0.13 8.76
N PRO A 200 -12.59 -1.11 8.43
CA PRO A 200 -12.62 -1.59 7.05
C PRO A 200 -14.02 -1.64 6.44
N GLU A 201 -15.05 -1.85 7.25
CA GLU A 201 -16.46 -1.87 6.84
C GLU A 201 -16.92 -0.51 6.29
N ASP A 202 -16.26 0.58 6.71
CA ASP A 202 -16.54 1.94 6.22
C ASP A 202 -16.23 2.10 4.71
N LEU A 203 -15.42 1.22 4.12
CA LEU A 203 -15.25 1.14 2.66
C LEU A 203 -16.60 0.97 1.96
N SER A 204 -17.51 0.32 2.63
CA SER A 204 -18.84 0.02 2.09
C SER A 204 -19.69 1.26 1.80
N VAL A 205 -19.44 2.40 2.42
CA VAL A 205 -20.21 3.64 2.21
C VAL A 205 -19.58 4.59 1.19
N LEU A 206 -18.36 4.28 0.70
CA LEU A 206 -17.73 5.08 -0.34
C LEU A 206 -18.58 5.07 -1.62
N GLY A 207 -18.72 6.24 -2.23
CA GLY A 207 -19.50 6.38 -3.47
C GLY A 207 -21.01 6.39 -3.30
N SER A 208 -21.53 6.50 -2.07
CA SER A 208 -22.97 6.57 -1.78
C SER A 208 -23.53 8.01 -1.85
N THR A 209 -22.71 9.00 -2.20
CA THR A 209 -23.10 10.42 -2.36
C THR A 209 -23.00 10.86 -3.81
#